data_a8598c1001dacff2a1fd4e77e357fa7d
#
_entry.id   a8598c1001dacff2a1fd4e77e357fa7d
#
_cell.length_a   1.000
_cell.length_b   1.000
_cell.length_c   1.000
_cell.angle_alpha   90.00
_cell.angle_beta   90.00
_cell.angle_gamma   90.00
#
_symmetry.space_group_name_H-M   'P 1'
#
loop_
_entity.id
_entity.type
_entity.pdbx_description
1 polymer ?
#
loop_
_entity_poly.entity_id
_entity_poly.type
_entity_poly.pdbx_seq_one_letter_code
_entity_poly.pdbx_strand_id
1 'polypeptide(L)'
;MVWEEENVPAILNVWFPGTEAGNAVADVLFGDVNPSGKLTATFPRSVGQVPISYSYKHTGRAPSKEKPSEKYRTGYIDETYEPLYPFGYGLSYTQFEYGELSLDK
;
A
#
# COMPACT_ATOMS: atom_id res chain seq x y z
N MET A 1 1.59 8.73 -9.14
CA MET A 1 2.33 8.55 -7.86
C MET A 1 3.56 7.63 -7.98
N VAL A 2 3.77 6.93 -9.08
CA VAL A 2 4.98 6.09 -9.26
C VAL A 2 6.26 6.91 -9.15
N TRP A 3 6.28 8.08 -9.79
CA TRP A 3 7.43 8.97 -9.72
C TRP A 3 7.73 9.42 -8.28
N GLU A 4 6.69 9.76 -7.51
CA GLU A 4 6.85 10.18 -6.12
C GLU A 4 7.35 9.02 -5.24
N GLU A 5 6.84 7.83 -5.46
CA GLU A 5 7.31 6.63 -4.75
C GLU A 5 8.80 6.35 -5.00
N GLU A 6 9.26 6.58 -6.21
CA GLU A 6 10.65 6.33 -6.60
C GLU A 6 11.62 7.47 -6.21
N ASN A 7 11.13 8.69 -6.04
CA ASN A 7 11.98 9.88 -5.95
C ASN A 7 11.84 10.69 -4.65
N VAL A 8 10.84 10.41 -3.80
CA VAL A 8 10.69 11.10 -2.52
C VAL A 8 10.83 10.13 -1.34
N PRO A 9 11.49 10.55 -0.26
CA PRO A 9 11.80 9.65 0.86
C PRO A 9 10.58 9.28 1.70
N ALA A 10 9.50 10.08 1.67
CA ALA A 10 8.28 9.83 2.41
C ALA A 10 7.08 10.50 1.74
N ILE A 11 5.92 9.87 1.87
CA ILE A 11 4.64 10.36 1.37
C ILE A 11 3.62 10.27 2.51
N LEU A 12 2.99 11.39 2.85
CA LEU A 12 1.89 11.45 3.81
C LEU A 12 0.58 11.70 3.06
N ASN A 13 -0.30 10.69 3.05
CA ASN A 13 -1.63 10.83 2.48
C ASN A 13 -2.62 11.29 3.55
N VAL A 14 -3.13 12.50 3.41
CA VAL A 14 -4.02 13.14 4.40
C VAL A 14 -5.49 13.18 3.97
N TRP A 15 -5.82 12.69 2.79
CA TRP A 15 -7.18 12.78 2.21
C TRP A 15 -7.78 14.19 2.37
N PHE A 16 -8.97 14.29 2.99
CA PHE A 16 -9.68 15.53 3.31
C PHE A 16 -9.74 15.72 4.83
N PRO A 17 -8.71 16.30 5.47
CA PRO A 17 -8.53 16.23 6.92
C PRO A 17 -9.40 17.19 7.75
N GLY A 18 -10.20 18.04 7.13
CA GLY A 18 -11.15 18.93 7.82
C GLY A 18 -10.50 20.14 8.50
N THR A 19 -11.18 20.67 9.51
CA THR A 19 -10.84 21.96 10.14
C THR A 19 -9.48 21.93 10.84
N GLU A 20 -9.15 20.83 11.52
CA GLU A 20 -7.90 20.67 12.27
C GLU A 20 -6.72 20.14 11.41
N ALA A 21 -6.84 20.22 10.10
CA ALA A 21 -5.85 19.71 9.14
C ALA A 21 -4.41 20.16 9.46
N GLY A 22 -4.23 21.44 9.74
CA GLY A 22 -2.91 22.02 9.99
C GLY A 22 -2.26 21.41 11.23
N ASN A 23 -2.98 21.34 12.33
CA ASN A 23 -2.50 20.76 13.58
C ASN A 23 -2.19 19.27 13.40
N ALA A 24 -3.13 18.51 12.87
CA ALA A 24 -2.97 17.07 12.66
C ALA A 24 -1.78 16.71 11.75
N VAL A 25 -1.56 17.47 10.68
CA VAL A 25 -0.42 17.26 9.79
C VAL A 25 0.89 17.63 10.47
N ALA A 26 0.93 18.75 11.22
CA ALA A 26 2.10 19.17 11.95
C ALA A 26 2.50 18.14 13.01
N ASP A 27 1.56 17.67 13.83
CA ASP A 27 1.79 16.69 14.89
C ASP A 27 2.43 15.40 14.34
N VAL A 28 1.96 14.94 13.18
CA VAL A 28 2.54 13.78 12.52
C VAL A 28 3.93 14.10 11.97
N LEU A 29 4.10 15.22 11.24
CA LEU A 29 5.37 15.53 10.59
C LEU A 29 6.51 15.81 11.59
N PHE A 30 6.20 16.41 12.73
CA PHE A 30 7.17 16.68 13.78
C PHE A 30 7.34 15.53 14.80
N GLY A 31 6.53 14.49 14.67
CA GLY A 31 6.66 13.27 15.47
C GLY A 31 5.95 13.30 16.82
N ASP A 32 5.12 14.31 17.09
CA ASP A 32 4.31 14.39 18.30
C ASP A 32 3.23 13.31 18.33
N VAL A 33 2.76 12.90 17.14
CA VAL A 33 1.82 11.80 16.96
C VAL A 33 2.37 10.77 15.97
N ASN A 34 2.33 9.50 16.36
CA ASN A 34 2.72 8.39 15.48
C ASN A 34 1.63 8.13 14.43
N PRO A 35 1.94 8.15 13.12
CA PRO A 35 0.97 7.84 12.08
C PRO A 35 0.52 6.38 12.20
N SER A 36 -0.76 6.18 12.51
CA SER A 36 -1.37 4.85 12.67
C SER A 36 -2.37 4.48 11.58
N GLY A 37 -2.80 5.46 10.78
CA GLY A 37 -3.74 5.28 9.69
C GLY A 37 -3.18 4.38 8.59
N LYS A 38 -4.07 3.60 7.99
CA LYS A 38 -3.77 2.74 6.84
C LYS A 38 -4.60 3.17 5.64
N LEU A 39 -4.10 2.91 4.43
CA LEU A 39 -4.83 3.22 3.21
C LEU A 39 -6.17 2.48 3.16
N THR A 40 -7.23 3.21 2.89
CA THR A 40 -8.60 2.71 2.76
C THR A 40 -8.99 2.42 1.30
N ALA A 41 -8.02 2.51 0.41
CA ALA A 41 -8.17 2.17 -1.00
C ALA A 41 -6.85 1.58 -1.54
N THR A 42 -6.96 0.75 -2.56
CA THR A 42 -5.80 0.27 -3.32
C THR A 42 -5.34 1.36 -4.28
N PHE A 43 -4.06 1.68 -4.29
CA PHE A 43 -3.48 2.66 -5.21
C PHE A 43 -2.86 1.95 -6.40
N PRO A 44 -3.36 2.17 -7.62
CA PRO A 44 -2.81 1.57 -8.83
C PRO A 44 -1.47 2.23 -9.23
N ARG A 45 -0.67 1.52 -10.00
CA ARG A 45 0.51 2.08 -10.67
C ARG A 45 0.11 2.95 -11.85
N SER A 46 -0.88 2.50 -12.59
CA SER A 46 -1.41 3.19 -13.77
C SER A 46 -2.92 3.15 -13.80
N VAL A 47 -3.52 4.04 -14.59
CA VAL A 47 -4.97 4.06 -14.82
C VAL A 47 -5.44 2.75 -15.49
N GLY A 48 -4.58 2.10 -16.26
CA GLY A 48 -4.89 0.82 -16.90
C GLY A 48 -5.18 -0.33 -15.93
N GLN A 49 -4.78 -0.22 -14.67
CA GLN A 49 -5.09 -1.22 -13.64
C GLN A 49 -6.49 -1.06 -13.02
N VAL A 50 -7.20 0.03 -13.30
CA VAL A 50 -8.52 0.30 -12.69
C VAL A 50 -9.63 -0.44 -13.46
N PRO A 51 -10.55 -1.14 -12.77
CA PRO A 51 -10.70 -1.26 -11.32
C PRO A 51 -9.70 -2.26 -10.71
N ILE A 52 -9.16 -1.91 -9.53
CA ILE A 52 -8.27 -2.77 -8.76
C ILE A 52 -8.85 -2.95 -7.36
N SER A 53 -9.14 -4.19 -6.97
CA SER A 53 -9.80 -4.51 -5.72
C SER A 53 -8.89 -5.28 -4.78
N TYR A 54 -8.89 -4.91 -3.49
CA TYR A 54 -8.16 -5.68 -2.47
C TYR A 54 -8.74 -7.07 -2.23
N SER A 55 -10.04 -7.26 -2.50
CA SER A 55 -10.76 -8.53 -2.31
C SER A 55 -10.63 -9.48 -3.50
N TYR A 56 -9.72 -9.23 -4.39
CA TYR A 56 -9.48 -10.07 -5.55
C TYR A 56 -9.16 -11.52 -5.14
N LYS A 57 -9.87 -12.47 -5.75
CA LYS A 57 -9.66 -13.90 -5.51
C LYS A 57 -8.76 -14.51 -6.58
N HIS A 58 -7.88 -15.38 -6.16
CA HIS A 58 -7.11 -16.21 -7.10
C HIS A 58 -8.05 -17.07 -7.95
N THR A 59 -7.83 -17.01 -9.24
CA THR A 59 -8.49 -17.89 -10.20
C THR A 59 -7.54 -19.02 -10.61
N GLY A 60 -8.01 -19.99 -11.40
CA GLY A 60 -7.15 -21.06 -11.90
C GLY A 60 -5.98 -20.60 -12.79
N ARG A 61 -5.96 -19.33 -13.16
CA ARG A 61 -4.89 -18.70 -13.96
C ARG A 61 -4.37 -17.45 -13.25
N ALA A 62 -3.98 -17.60 -12.00
CA ALA A 62 -3.49 -16.53 -11.17
C ALA A 62 -2.30 -15.80 -11.82
N PRO A 63 -2.14 -14.50 -11.54
CA PRO A 63 -0.97 -13.74 -11.96
C PRO A 63 0.31 -14.40 -11.46
N SER A 64 1.39 -14.26 -12.22
CA SER A 64 2.73 -14.72 -11.81
C SER A 64 3.64 -13.53 -11.64
N LYS A 65 4.32 -13.44 -10.49
CA LYS A 65 5.36 -12.42 -10.25
C LYS A 65 6.59 -12.67 -11.12
N GLU A 66 6.92 -13.96 -11.35
CA GLU A 66 8.11 -14.35 -12.10
C GLU A 66 7.92 -14.20 -13.61
N LYS A 67 6.68 -14.35 -14.07
CA LYS A 67 6.32 -14.32 -15.49
C LYS A 67 5.05 -13.51 -15.71
N PRO A 68 5.09 -12.19 -15.52
CA PRO A 68 3.88 -11.35 -15.61
C PRO A 68 3.20 -11.38 -16.97
N SER A 69 3.95 -11.60 -18.04
CA SER A 69 3.43 -11.68 -19.43
C SER A 69 3.22 -13.10 -19.92
N GLU A 70 3.17 -14.10 -19.04
CA GLU A 70 2.95 -15.50 -19.45
C GLU A 70 1.60 -15.67 -20.11
N LYS A 71 1.61 -16.28 -21.29
CA LYS A 71 0.40 -16.52 -22.09
C LYS A 71 -0.62 -17.33 -21.29
N TYR A 72 -1.89 -16.92 -21.39
CA TYR A 72 -3.04 -17.53 -20.69
C TYR A 72 -3.11 -17.33 -19.17
N ARG A 73 -2.30 -16.43 -18.59
CA ARG A 73 -2.46 -15.99 -17.20
C ARG A 73 -3.14 -14.63 -17.12
N THR A 74 -3.75 -14.37 -15.97
CA THR A 74 -4.28 -13.05 -15.63
C THR A 74 -3.11 -12.08 -15.43
N GLY A 75 -3.14 -10.95 -16.09
CA GLY A 75 -2.10 -9.93 -15.97
C GLY A 75 -2.20 -8.88 -17.05
N TYR A 76 -1.29 -7.93 -17.01
CA TYR A 76 -1.10 -6.90 -18.03
C TYR A 76 0.09 -7.27 -18.91
N ILE A 77 0.15 -6.71 -20.12
CA ILE A 77 1.25 -6.98 -21.05
C ILE A 77 2.49 -6.15 -20.70
N ASP A 78 2.27 -4.92 -20.27
CA ASP A 78 3.26 -3.86 -20.10
C ASP A 78 3.35 -3.31 -18.67
N GLU A 79 2.60 -3.86 -17.74
CA GLU A 79 2.58 -3.44 -16.35
C GLU A 79 2.52 -4.65 -15.41
N THR A 80 3.02 -4.48 -14.19
CA THR A 80 2.84 -5.49 -13.16
C THR A 80 1.38 -5.62 -12.75
N TYR A 81 1.00 -6.79 -12.28
CA TYR A 81 -0.33 -7.01 -11.72
C TYR A 81 -0.48 -6.39 -10.31
N GLU A 82 0.62 -6.19 -9.61
CA GLU A 82 0.59 -5.67 -8.24
C GLU A 82 0.29 -4.17 -8.23
N PRO A 83 -0.50 -3.69 -7.24
CA PRO A 83 -0.73 -2.27 -7.06
C PRO A 83 0.57 -1.53 -6.65
N LEU A 84 0.54 -0.21 -6.74
CA LEU A 84 1.58 0.63 -6.15
C LEU A 84 1.56 0.50 -4.62
N TYR A 85 0.40 0.74 -4.02
CA TYR A 85 0.15 0.49 -2.59
C TYR A 85 -1.14 -0.31 -2.43
N PRO A 86 -1.12 -1.45 -1.73
CA PRO A 86 -2.32 -2.22 -1.48
C PRO A 86 -3.22 -1.55 -0.43
N PHE A 87 -4.49 -1.91 -0.44
CA PHE A 87 -5.41 -1.59 0.66
C PHE A 87 -4.81 -2.02 2.00
N GLY A 88 -4.92 -1.18 3.00
CA GLY A 88 -4.37 -1.44 4.33
C GLY A 88 -2.88 -1.14 4.47
N TYR A 89 -2.20 -0.69 3.41
CA TYR A 89 -0.81 -0.28 3.49
C TYR A 89 -0.65 0.99 4.33
N GLY A 90 0.46 1.08 5.05
CA GLY A 90 0.84 2.27 5.79
C GLY A 90 1.96 1.96 6.77
N LEU A 91 2.93 2.84 6.83
CA LEU A 91 4.05 2.79 7.75
C LEU A 91 3.75 3.60 9.01
N SER A 92 4.50 3.35 10.07
CA SER A 92 4.49 4.14 11.30
C SER A 92 5.92 4.36 11.77
N TYR A 93 6.11 5.23 12.75
CA TYR A 93 7.43 5.43 13.38
C TYR A 93 7.80 4.28 14.32
N THR A 94 6.82 3.47 14.73
CA THR A 94 7.02 2.32 15.61
C THR A 94 7.58 1.13 14.83
N GLN A 95 8.58 0.48 15.40
CA GLN A 95 9.10 -0.80 14.92
C GLN A 95 8.67 -1.93 15.83
N PHE A 96 8.43 -3.11 15.28
CA PHE A 96 8.01 -4.31 16.00
C PHE A 96 9.02 -5.42 15.74
N GLU A 97 9.45 -6.07 16.82
CA GLU A 97 10.25 -7.29 16.75
C GLU A 97 9.41 -8.47 17.24
N TYR A 98 9.35 -9.52 16.44
CA TYR A 98 8.66 -10.75 16.81
C TYR A 98 9.66 -11.72 17.43
N GLY A 99 9.44 -12.09 18.69
CA GLY A 99 10.22 -13.10 19.40
C GLY A 99 9.74 -14.52 19.10
N GLU A 100 10.38 -15.49 19.76
CA GLU A 100 9.95 -16.88 19.68
C GLU A 100 8.59 -17.08 20.35
N LEU A 101 7.73 -17.89 19.74
CA LEU A 101 6.44 -18.27 20.28
C LEU A 101 6.64 -19.25 21.43
N SER A 102 6.17 -18.91 22.64
CA SER A 102 6.13 -19.81 23.78
C SER A 102 4.68 -20.06 24.18
N LEU A 103 4.37 -21.33 24.48
CA LEU A 103 3.05 -21.72 24.97
C LEU A 103 3.19 -22.21 26.40
N ASP A 104 2.39 -21.64 27.30
CA ASP A 104 2.18 -22.21 28.64
C ASP A 104 1.27 -23.45 28.53
N LYS A 105 1.65 -24.50 29.26
CA LYS A 105 0.87 -25.75 29.30
C LYS A 105 -0.31 -25.61 30.22
#